data_4caef451fd0445bf83553b7c75c24889
#
_entry.id   4caef451fd0445bf83553b7c75c24889
#
_cell.length_a   1.000
_cell.length_b   1.000
_cell.length_c   1.000
_cell.angle_alpha   90.00
_cell.angle_beta   90.00
_cell.angle_gamma   90.00
#
_symmetry.space_group_name_H-M   'P 1'
#
loop_
_entity.id
_entity.type
_entity.pdbx_description
1 polymer ?
#
loop_
_entity_poly.entity_id
_entity_poly.type
_entity_poly.pdbx_seq_one_letter_code
_entity_poly.pdbx_strand_id
1 'polypeptide(L)'
;MQSAFDWNIDFDAWSELANTDPHAFEKQRSDLVDKVIECSIKERQPRLRRLQWRIDQVRERAPTPLAACIRLSSMMWDSVMGEGGLHEALQTLRHTKPKADPRRKATVLQFRGPSTGGH
;
A
#
# COMPACT_ATOMS: atom_id res chain seq x y z
N MET A 1 16.93 -12.78 3.40
CA MET A 1 16.57 -12.70 3.47
C MET A 1 15.66 -12.54 3.73
N GLN A 2 15.43 -12.61 3.85
CA GLN A 2 14.77 -12.57 4.12
C GLN A 2 14.02 -12.25 4.64
N SER A 3 14.09 -11.94 4.79
CA SER A 3 13.41 -11.54 5.22
C SER A 3 12.32 -11.74 5.31
N ALA A 4 12.25 -12.24 5.53
CA ALA A 4 11.04 -12.78 5.30
C ALA A 4 10.02 -12.44 6.29
N PHE A 5 9.30 -11.49 5.98
CA PHE A 5 8.18 -11.16 6.84
C PHE A 5 7.07 -12.16 6.53
N ASP A 6 6.65 -12.87 7.54
CA ASP A 6 5.60 -13.87 7.35
C ASP A 6 4.23 -13.20 7.29
N TRP A 7 3.65 -13.21 6.12
CA TRP A 7 2.34 -12.61 5.92
C TRP A 7 1.20 -13.57 6.22
N ASN A 8 1.53 -14.70 6.80
CA ASN A 8 0.50 -15.69 7.07
C ASN A 8 -0.34 -15.27 8.27
N ILE A 9 -1.46 -14.65 8.02
CA ILE A 9 -2.36 -14.19 9.05
C ILE A 9 -3.57 -15.10 9.10
N ASP A 10 -3.84 -15.65 10.26
CA ASP A 10 -5.01 -16.47 10.46
C ASP A 10 -6.17 -15.55 10.85
N PHE A 11 -6.96 -15.17 9.86
CA PHE A 11 -8.04 -14.23 10.10
C PHE A 11 -9.10 -14.74 11.06
N ASP A 12 -9.35 -16.04 11.05
CA ASP A 12 -10.34 -16.60 11.98
C ASP A 12 -9.89 -16.46 13.42
N ALA A 13 -8.62 -16.78 13.66
CA ALA A 13 -8.07 -16.65 15.00
C ALA A 13 -8.03 -15.18 15.43
N TRP A 14 -7.69 -14.30 14.53
CA TRP A 14 -7.65 -12.87 14.84
C TRP A 14 -9.04 -12.33 15.10
N SER A 15 -10.02 -12.78 14.34
CA SER A 15 -11.40 -12.34 14.53
C SER A 15 -11.92 -12.79 15.88
N GLU A 16 -11.60 -14.01 16.25
CA GLU A 16 -12.00 -14.52 17.55
C GLU A 16 -11.30 -13.75 18.66
N LEU A 17 -10.04 -13.47 18.52
CA LEU A 17 -9.29 -12.71 19.50
C LEU A 17 -9.88 -11.30 19.66
N ALA A 18 -10.27 -10.69 18.55
CA ALA A 18 -10.87 -9.36 18.62
C ALA A 18 -12.15 -9.36 19.44
N ASN A 19 -12.89 -10.46 19.39
CA ASN A 19 -14.14 -10.57 20.15
C ASN A 19 -13.93 -10.96 21.60
N THR A 20 -12.96 -11.82 21.86
CA THR A 20 -12.77 -12.34 23.21
C THR A 20 -11.82 -11.48 24.04
N ASP A 21 -10.80 -10.93 23.42
CA ASP A 21 -9.82 -10.13 24.15
C ASP A 21 -9.33 -8.99 23.25
N PRO A 22 -10.12 -7.91 23.16
CA PRO A 22 -9.75 -6.79 22.27
C PRO A 22 -8.40 -6.18 22.58
N HIS A 23 -8.00 -6.21 23.84
CA HIS A 23 -6.72 -5.63 24.23
C HIS A 23 -5.55 -6.42 23.63
N ALA A 24 -5.62 -7.74 23.72
CA ALA A 24 -4.61 -8.59 23.13
C ALA A 24 -4.61 -8.46 21.62
N PHE A 25 -5.79 -8.31 21.02
CA PHE A 25 -5.90 -8.09 19.59
C PHE A 25 -5.19 -6.81 19.18
N GLU A 26 -5.40 -5.72 19.92
CA GLU A 26 -4.76 -4.45 19.59
C GLU A 26 -3.24 -4.53 19.71
N LYS A 27 -2.77 -5.28 20.69
CA LYS A 27 -1.35 -5.45 20.85
C LYS A 27 -0.75 -6.21 19.66
N GLN A 28 -1.40 -7.28 19.26
CA GLN A 28 -0.95 -8.07 18.12
C GLN A 28 -0.98 -7.24 16.84
N ARG A 29 -2.03 -6.48 16.66
CA ARG A 29 -2.17 -5.61 15.49
C ARG A 29 -1.04 -4.58 15.47
N SER A 30 -0.78 -3.97 16.59
CA SER A 30 0.27 -2.96 16.68
C SER A 30 1.65 -3.55 16.41
N ASP A 31 1.91 -4.73 16.94
CA ASP A 31 3.18 -5.41 16.70
C ASP A 31 3.36 -5.74 15.22
N LEU A 32 2.29 -6.17 14.57
CA LEU A 32 2.34 -6.48 13.16
C LEU A 32 2.62 -5.24 12.32
N VAL A 33 1.95 -4.15 12.64
CA VAL A 33 2.16 -2.89 11.92
C VAL A 33 3.60 -2.42 12.10
N ASP A 34 4.13 -2.51 13.30
CA ASP A 34 5.51 -2.12 13.56
C ASP A 34 6.48 -2.97 12.73
N LYS A 35 6.22 -4.25 12.61
CA LYS A 35 7.05 -5.12 11.80
C LYS A 35 7.00 -4.74 10.34
N VAL A 36 5.83 -4.44 9.83
CA VAL A 36 5.69 -4.03 8.45
C VAL A 36 6.50 -2.77 8.19
N ILE A 37 6.44 -1.82 9.11
CA ILE A 37 7.18 -0.58 8.95
C ILE A 37 8.68 -0.84 9.00
N GLU A 38 9.11 -1.68 9.94
CA GLU A 38 10.53 -2.00 10.07
C GLU A 38 11.09 -2.72 8.86
N CYS A 39 10.24 -3.48 8.17
CA CYS A 39 10.67 -4.16 6.97
C CYS A 39 10.67 -3.27 5.74
N SER A 40 10.18 -2.06 5.89
CA SER A 40 10.15 -1.12 4.77
C SER A 40 11.48 -0.45 4.57
N ILE A 41 11.65 0.16 3.41
CA ILE A 41 12.86 0.89 3.11
C ILE A 41 13.02 2.02 4.11
N LYS A 42 14.22 2.21 4.59
CA LYS A 42 14.49 3.19 5.64
C LYS A 42 13.97 4.58 5.32
N GLU A 43 14.09 5.00 4.09
CA GLU A 43 13.64 6.33 3.71
C GLU A 43 12.15 6.51 3.88
N ARG A 44 11.40 5.42 3.80
CA ARG A 44 9.95 5.49 3.91
C ARG A 44 9.43 5.32 5.32
N GLN A 45 10.27 4.81 6.20
CA GLN A 45 9.81 4.52 7.56
C GLN A 45 9.22 5.72 8.29
N PRO A 46 9.86 6.90 8.27
CA PRO A 46 9.27 8.05 8.96
C PRO A 46 7.90 8.42 8.41
N ARG A 47 7.74 8.30 7.10
CA ARG A 47 6.46 8.62 6.48
C ARG A 47 5.39 7.61 6.87
N LEU A 48 5.76 6.33 6.93
CA LEU A 48 4.84 5.30 7.34
C LEU A 48 4.45 5.45 8.80
N ARG A 49 5.38 5.86 9.65
CA ARG A 49 5.04 6.07 11.04
C ARG A 49 4.11 7.26 11.23
N ARG A 50 4.27 8.31 10.46
CA ARG A 50 3.35 9.44 10.51
C ARG A 50 1.97 9.02 10.02
N LEU A 51 1.92 8.22 8.97
CA LEU A 51 0.66 7.71 8.45
C LEU A 51 -0.02 6.83 9.50
N GLN A 52 0.73 5.96 10.16
CA GLN A 52 0.19 5.10 11.18
C GLN A 52 -0.36 5.91 12.35
N TRP A 53 0.36 6.97 12.72
CA TRP A 53 -0.12 7.84 13.78
C TRP A 53 -1.47 8.48 13.40
N ARG A 54 -1.59 8.93 12.17
CA ARG A 54 -2.86 9.50 11.70
C ARG A 54 -3.98 8.47 11.71
N ILE A 55 -3.68 7.25 11.29
CA ILE A 55 -4.65 6.17 11.32
C ILE A 55 -5.11 5.91 12.75
N ASP A 56 -4.18 5.87 13.68
CA ASP A 56 -4.51 5.65 15.08
C ASP A 56 -5.38 6.77 15.63
N GLN A 57 -5.10 8.02 15.23
CA GLN A 57 -5.92 9.14 15.64
C GLN A 57 -7.35 9.02 15.12
N VAL A 58 -7.49 8.61 13.87
CA VAL A 58 -8.82 8.43 13.29
C VAL A 58 -9.57 7.33 14.03
N ARG A 59 -8.89 6.23 14.34
CA ARG A 59 -9.51 5.13 15.07
C ARG A 59 -9.96 5.56 16.46
N GLU A 60 -9.14 6.33 17.14
CA GLU A 60 -9.46 6.79 18.48
C GLU A 60 -10.66 7.73 18.51
N ARG A 61 -10.78 8.57 17.50
CA ARG A 61 -11.84 9.55 17.46
C ARG A 61 -13.16 9.01 16.92
N ALA A 62 -13.09 7.89 16.23
CA ALA A 62 -14.31 7.33 15.65
C ALA A 62 -15.18 6.73 16.75
N PRO A 63 -16.48 7.00 16.72
CA PRO A 63 -17.38 6.50 17.76
C PRO A 63 -17.60 4.99 17.68
N THR A 64 -17.42 4.39 16.51
CA THR A 64 -17.61 2.96 16.35
C THR A 64 -16.55 2.42 15.40
N PRO A 65 -16.27 1.11 15.46
CA PRO A 65 -15.33 0.53 14.51
C PRO A 65 -15.76 0.73 13.05
N LEU A 66 -17.06 0.70 12.79
CA LEU A 66 -17.55 0.92 11.43
C LEU A 66 -17.24 2.34 10.99
N ALA A 67 -17.45 3.32 11.86
CA ALA A 67 -17.13 4.70 11.53
C ALA A 67 -15.64 4.86 11.24
N ALA A 68 -14.80 4.17 12.01
CA ALA A 68 -13.36 4.19 11.75
C ALA A 68 -13.05 3.62 10.37
N CYS A 69 -13.67 2.49 10.02
CA CYS A 69 -13.49 1.89 8.71
C CYS A 69 -13.87 2.85 7.59
N ILE A 70 -14.99 3.51 7.74
CA ILE A 70 -15.48 4.44 6.72
C ILE A 70 -14.51 5.60 6.55
N ARG A 71 -14.03 6.14 7.67
CA ARG A 71 -13.09 7.26 7.61
C ARG A 71 -11.75 6.87 7.00
N LEU A 72 -11.25 5.69 7.38
CA LEU A 72 -9.98 5.22 6.84
C LEU A 72 -10.10 4.88 5.36
N SER A 73 -11.23 4.32 4.94
CA SER A 73 -11.48 4.06 3.54
C SER A 73 -11.50 5.35 2.75
N SER A 74 -12.11 6.38 3.31
CA SER A 74 -12.15 7.68 2.67
C SER A 74 -10.75 8.25 2.48
N MET A 75 -9.92 8.14 3.50
CA MET A 75 -8.52 8.59 3.43
C MET A 75 -7.76 7.84 2.35
N MET A 76 -8.01 6.54 2.24
CA MET A 76 -7.37 5.71 1.25
C MET A 76 -7.78 6.14 -0.17
N TRP A 77 -9.07 6.37 -0.36
CA TRP A 77 -9.56 6.82 -1.67
C TRP A 77 -9.03 8.20 -2.04
N ASP A 78 -8.90 9.08 -1.06
CA ASP A 78 -8.31 10.39 -1.29
C ASP A 78 -6.86 10.28 -1.76
N SER A 79 -6.12 9.32 -1.21
CA SER A 79 -4.75 9.06 -1.61
C SER A 79 -4.68 8.60 -3.06
N VAL A 80 -5.67 7.86 -3.53
CA VAL A 80 -5.69 7.32 -4.87
C VAL A 80 -6.27 8.29 -5.86
N MET A 81 -7.43 8.86 -5.53
CA MET A 81 -8.18 9.70 -6.47
C MET A 81 -7.97 11.19 -6.30
N GLY A 82 -7.37 11.60 -5.20
CA GLY A 82 -7.22 13.02 -4.94
C GLY A 82 -6.16 13.67 -5.80
N GLU A 83 -6.05 14.96 -5.64
CA GLU A 83 -5.10 15.75 -6.37
C GLU A 83 -3.69 15.30 -6.02
N GLY A 84 -2.88 15.01 -7.03
CA GLY A 84 -1.55 14.49 -6.81
C GLY A 84 -1.53 13.04 -6.37
N GLY A 85 -2.68 12.37 -6.39
CA GLY A 85 -2.74 11.00 -5.95
C GLY A 85 -2.34 10.00 -7.02
N LEU A 86 -2.47 8.72 -6.67
CA LEU A 86 -2.04 7.66 -7.55
C LEU A 86 -2.79 7.63 -8.87
N HIS A 87 -4.09 7.84 -8.83
CA HIS A 87 -4.90 7.83 -10.05
C HIS A 87 -4.42 8.91 -11.02
N GLU A 88 -4.21 10.10 -10.51
CA GLU A 88 -3.74 11.20 -11.32
C GLU A 88 -2.35 10.93 -11.88
N ALA A 89 -1.47 10.36 -11.07
CA ALA A 89 -0.15 10.00 -11.51
C ALA A 89 -0.19 8.99 -12.64
N LEU A 90 -1.06 7.99 -12.54
CA LEU A 90 -1.22 7.00 -13.58
C LEU A 90 -1.79 7.60 -14.86
N GLN A 91 -2.72 8.53 -14.71
CA GLN A 91 -3.28 9.23 -15.86
C GLN A 91 -2.21 10.03 -16.58
N THR A 92 -1.38 10.72 -15.82
CA THR A 92 -0.31 11.50 -16.38
C THR A 92 0.66 10.61 -17.15
N LEU A 93 0.98 9.46 -16.60
CA LEU A 93 1.87 8.53 -17.28
C LEU A 93 1.25 8.02 -18.58
N ARG A 94 -0.03 7.76 -18.56
CA ARG A 94 -0.70 7.30 -19.76
C ARG A 94 -0.69 8.32 -20.86
N HIS A 95 -0.92 9.56 -20.51
CA HIS A 95 -1.01 10.62 -21.51
C HIS A 95 0.34 11.13 -21.92
N THR A 96 1.35 10.98 -21.10
CA THR A 96 2.66 11.46 -21.43
C THR A 96 3.33 10.44 -22.34
N LYS A 97 3.46 10.78 -23.60
CA LYS A 97 4.09 9.88 -24.47
C LYS A 97 5.49 9.69 -24.05
N PRO A 98 5.94 8.51 -24.09
CA PRO A 98 7.29 8.21 -23.69
C PRO A 98 8.24 8.57 -24.75
N LYS A 99 8.18 9.70 -25.23
CA LYS A 99 9.09 10.09 -26.15
C LYS A 99 10.40 10.10 -25.60
N ALA A 100 10.41 9.85 -24.49
CA ALA A 100 11.60 9.98 -23.86
C ALA A 100 12.71 9.16 -24.33
N ASP A 101 12.79 8.03 -23.93
CA ASP A 101 13.98 7.24 -24.08
C ASP A 101 14.00 6.44 -25.37
N PRO A 102 14.75 6.84 -26.32
CA PRO A 102 14.84 6.09 -27.57
C PRO A 102 15.30 4.68 -27.34
N ARG A 103 16.15 4.47 -26.36
CA ARG A 103 16.62 3.15 -26.11
C ARG A 103 15.50 2.26 -25.64
N ARG A 104 14.63 2.80 -24.86
CA ARG A 104 13.52 2.06 -24.39
C ARG A 104 12.66 1.63 -25.54
N LYS A 105 12.44 2.51 -26.45
CA LYS A 105 11.67 2.20 -27.60
C LYS A 105 12.34 1.14 -28.43
N ALA A 106 13.63 1.28 -28.62
CA ALA A 106 14.37 0.32 -29.36
C ALA A 106 14.26 -1.06 -28.75
N THR A 107 14.31 -1.11 -27.44
CA THR A 107 14.21 -2.37 -26.76
C THR A 107 12.87 -3.03 -27.01
N VAL A 108 11.82 -2.26 -26.97
CA VAL A 108 10.51 -2.78 -27.22
C VAL A 108 10.38 -3.30 -28.64
N LEU A 109 10.91 -2.57 -29.56
CA LEU A 109 10.88 -2.99 -30.94
C LEU A 109 11.64 -4.27 -31.15
N GLN A 110 12.77 -4.37 -30.48
CA GLN A 110 13.55 -5.56 -30.57
C GLN A 110 12.80 -6.75 -30.12
N PHE A 111 12.10 -6.57 -29.03
CA PHE A 111 11.34 -7.62 -28.46
C PHE A 111 10.31 -8.13 -29.44
N ARG A 112 9.75 -7.27 -30.21
CA ARG A 112 8.79 -7.67 -31.18
C ARG A 112 9.43 -8.10 -32.47
N GLY A 113 10.56 -7.53 -32.75
CA GLY A 113 11.25 -7.80 -33.96
C GLY A 113 11.38 -9.25 -34.27
N PRO A 114 11.84 -10.03 -33.38
CA PRO A 114 12.08 -11.42 -33.70
C PRO A 114 10.87 -12.10 -34.25
N SER A 115 9.79 -11.80 -33.71
CA SER A 115 8.62 -12.51 -34.12
C SER A 115 8.31 -12.19 -35.55
N THR A 116 8.68 -11.09 -36.02
CA THR A 116 8.32 -10.83 -37.30
C THR A 116 9.30 -11.30 -38.18
N GLY A 117 10.29 -11.54 -37.77
CA GLY A 117 11.23 -12.04 -38.54
C GLY A 117 10.88 -11.72 -39.87
N GLY A 118 10.28 -11.84 -40.14
CA GLY A 118 10.05 -11.67 -41.28
C GLY A 118 10.19 -10.48 -41.87
N HIS A 119 10.25 -10.07 -41.95
CA HIS A 119 10.22 -9.24 -42.64
C HIS A 119 10.64 -8.86 -42.90
#